data_3b81686e15b98e13c1a7500be7232747
#
_entry.id   3b81686e15b98e13c1a7500be7232747
#
_cell.length_a   1.000
_cell.length_b   1.000
_cell.length_c   1.000
_cell.angle_alpha   90.00
_cell.angle_beta   90.00
_cell.angle_gamma   90.00
#
_symmetry.space_group_name_H-M   'P 1'
#
loop_
_entity.id
_entity.type
_entity.pdbx_description
1 polymer ?
#
loop_
_entity_poly.entity_id
_entity_poly.type
_entity_poly.pdbx_seq_one_letter_code
_entity_poly.pdbx_strand_id
1 'polypeptide(L)'
;MFKYFKLEDFECSETGENDISHDFVHKLDELRAACGFPFHITSGFRSKNHSREKSKQNPGSHARGIAADISVQGGAQRMKVVQMALELGFSGVGVANGFIHVDVRDTTPVLWCY
;
A
#
# COMPACT_ATOMS: atom_id res chain seq x y z
N MET A 1 -6.18 14.72 9.29
CA MET A 1 -7.39 14.03 8.81
C MET A 1 -7.23 13.65 7.36
N PHE A 2 -7.58 12.42 7.02
CA PHE A 2 -7.44 11.93 5.65
C PHE A 2 -8.69 12.29 4.83
N LYS A 3 -8.49 12.58 3.55
CA LYS A 3 -9.60 12.98 2.67
C LYS A 3 -10.38 11.78 2.14
N TYR A 4 -9.67 10.71 1.77
CA TYR A 4 -10.28 9.56 1.11
C TYR A 4 -10.28 8.29 1.94
N PHE A 5 -9.56 8.26 3.07
CA PHE A 5 -9.37 7.05 3.85
C PHE A 5 -9.71 7.25 5.31
N LYS A 6 -10.07 6.14 5.94
CA LYS A 6 -10.20 6.01 7.40
C LYS A 6 -9.10 5.06 7.86
N LEU A 7 -8.65 5.20 9.11
CA LEU A 7 -7.61 4.29 9.64
C LEU A 7 -8.06 2.84 9.58
N GLU A 8 -9.35 2.56 9.79
CA GLU A 8 -9.90 1.20 9.73
C GLU A 8 -9.68 0.52 8.38
N ASP A 9 -9.53 1.30 7.30
CA ASP A 9 -9.28 0.74 5.96
C ASP A 9 -7.97 -0.05 5.89
N PHE A 10 -7.06 0.17 6.84
CA PHE A 10 -5.71 -0.38 6.83
C PHE A 10 -5.46 -1.41 7.92
N GLU A 11 -6.42 -1.76 8.75
CA GLU A 11 -6.19 -2.69 9.85
C GLU A 11 -5.83 -4.09 9.35
N CYS A 12 -5.03 -4.81 10.13
CA CYS A 12 -4.63 -6.18 9.80
C CYS A 12 -5.86 -7.08 9.71
N SER A 13 -6.03 -7.76 8.59
CA SER A 13 -7.21 -8.58 8.34
C SER A 13 -7.30 -9.82 9.26
N GLU A 14 -6.18 -10.31 9.77
CA GLU A 14 -6.15 -11.48 10.65
C GLU A 14 -6.26 -11.14 12.13
N THR A 15 -5.69 -10.01 12.56
CA THR A 15 -5.57 -9.69 13.99
C THR A 15 -6.36 -8.46 14.41
N GLY A 16 -6.80 -7.63 13.47
CA GLY A 16 -7.42 -6.34 13.75
C GLY A 16 -6.47 -5.28 14.24
N GLU A 17 -5.19 -5.61 14.43
CA GLU A 17 -4.18 -4.62 14.81
C GLU A 17 -3.93 -3.63 13.69
N ASN A 18 -3.57 -2.40 14.05
CA ASN A 18 -3.35 -1.36 13.06
C ASN A 18 -2.32 -0.35 13.53
N ASP A 19 -1.13 -0.44 12.95
CA ASP A 19 -0.05 0.51 13.22
C ASP A 19 0.41 1.17 11.92
N ILE A 20 -0.55 1.47 11.06
CA ILE A 20 -0.25 2.14 9.77
C ILE A 20 0.31 3.54 10.03
N SER A 21 1.33 3.93 9.28
CA SER A 21 1.91 5.27 9.37
C SER A 21 0.92 6.31 8.84
N HIS A 22 0.63 7.33 9.64
CA HIS A 22 -0.25 8.42 9.24
C HIS A 22 0.34 9.20 8.06
N ASP A 23 1.66 9.40 8.06
CA ASP A 23 2.35 10.05 6.94
C ASP A 23 2.19 9.25 5.65
N PHE A 24 2.26 7.93 5.74
CA PHE A 24 2.03 7.07 4.59
C PHE A 24 0.59 7.22 4.06
N VAL A 25 -0.39 7.25 4.96
CA VAL A 25 -1.80 7.41 4.54
C VAL A 25 -2.03 8.77 3.89
N HIS A 26 -1.41 9.83 4.40
CA HIS A 26 -1.47 11.16 3.75
C HIS A 26 -0.91 11.11 2.34
N LYS A 27 0.21 10.42 2.13
CA LYS A 27 0.79 10.25 0.81
C LYS A 27 -0.13 9.43 -0.10
N LEU A 28 -0.79 8.43 0.47
CA LEU A 28 -1.75 7.61 -0.28
C LEU A 28 -3.00 8.43 -0.68
N ASP A 29 -3.43 9.38 0.16
CA ASP A 29 -4.47 10.34 -0.20
C ASP A 29 -4.08 11.14 -1.45
N GLU A 30 -2.83 11.59 -1.52
CA GLU A 30 -2.32 12.31 -2.70
C GLU A 30 -2.38 11.42 -3.94
N LEU A 31 -1.99 10.17 -3.80
CA LEU A 31 -2.03 9.20 -4.90
C LEU A 31 -3.48 8.99 -5.38
N ARG A 32 -4.40 8.81 -4.45
CA ARG A 32 -5.83 8.65 -4.76
C ARG A 32 -6.36 9.87 -5.53
N ALA A 33 -6.03 11.06 -5.09
CA ALA A 33 -6.44 12.30 -5.76
C ALA A 33 -5.88 12.37 -7.17
N ALA A 34 -4.61 12.04 -7.34
CA ALA A 34 -3.94 12.06 -8.65
C ALA A 34 -4.53 11.05 -9.62
N CYS A 35 -4.94 9.87 -9.14
CA CYS A 35 -5.51 8.83 -9.97
C CYS A 35 -6.95 9.12 -10.40
N GLY A 36 -7.73 9.80 -9.57
CA GLY A 36 -9.07 10.24 -9.92
C GLY A 36 -10.15 9.16 -9.86
N PHE A 37 -9.89 8.02 -9.23
CA PHE A 37 -10.91 6.98 -9.03
C PHE A 37 -10.79 6.37 -7.62
N PRO A 38 -11.87 5.77 -7.09
CA PRO A 38 -11.84 5.21 -5.74
C PRO A 38 -10.83 4.08 -5.60
N PHE A 39 -10.13 4.08 -4.45
CA PHE A 39 -9.20 3.02 -4.09
C PHE A 39 -9.85 2.08 -3.08
N HIS A 40 -9.79 0.79 -3.36
CA HIS A 40 -10.13 -0.24 -2.41
C HIS A 40 -8.82 -0.87 -1.91
N ILE A 41 -8.59 -0.79 -0.60
CA ILE A 41 -7.36 -1.32 0.02
C ILE A 41 -7.62 -2.78 0.36
N THR A 42 -6.88 -3.67 -0.28
CA THR A 42 -7.01 -5.11 -0.05
C THR A 42 -6.06 -5.59 1.04
N SER A 43 -4.96 -4.87 1.29
CA SER A 43 -4.03 -5.17 2.37
C SER A 43 -3.36 -3.88 2.80
N GLY A 44 -3.46 -3.55 4.09
CA GLY A 44 -2.81 -2.39 4.69
C GLY A 44 -1.73 -2.84 5.68
N PHE A 45 -1.92 -2.49 6.96
CA PHE A 45 -1.01 -2.94 8.01
C PHE A 45 -1.11 -4.47 8.18
N ARG A 46 0.02 -5.10 8.42
CA ARG A 46 0.10 -6.53 8.65
C ARG A 46 0.83 -6.76 9.96
N SER A 47 0.11 -7.24 10.98
CA SER A 47 0.70 -7.52 12.28
C SER A 47 1.82 -8.55 12.16
N LYS A 48 2.81 -8.45 13.06
CA LYS A 48 3.84 -9.50 13.18
C LYS A 48 3.24 -10.87 13.48
N ASN A 49 2.01 -10.91 13.98
CA ASN A 49 1.29 -12.14 14.29
C ASN A 49 0.49 -12.68 13.10
N HIS A 50 0.47 -11.95 11.98
CA HIS A 50 -0.15 -12.41 10.74
C HIS A 50 0.60 -13.65 10.22
N SER A 51 -0.12 -14.58 9.64
CA SER A 51 0.47 -15.85 9.17
C SER A 51 1.64 -15.65 8.21
N ARG A 52 1.65 -14.58 7.41
CA ARG A 52 2.74 -14.28 6.49
C ARG A 52 3.95 -13.63 7.16
N GLU A 53 3.79 -13.08 8.37
CA GLU A 53 4.87 -12.36 9.07
C GLU A 53 5.50 -13.17 10.20
N LYS A 54 4.79 -14.18 10.75
CA LYS A 54 5.24 -14.93 11.92
C LYS A 54 6.62 -15.56 11.78
N SER A 55 6.96 -16.04 10.58
CA SER A 55 8.22 -16.72 10.33
C SER A 55 9.32 -15.77 9.87
N LYS A 56 9.04 -14.50 9.69
CA LYS A 56 10.04 -13.53 9.19
C LYS A 56 10.89 -13.02 10.34
N GLN A 57 12.19 -12.98 10.11
CA GLN A 57 13.15 -12.40 11.04
C GLN A 57 13.02 -10.89 11.11
N ASN A 58 12.82 -10.25 9.94
CA ASN A 58 12.62 -8.81 9.82
C ASN A 58 11.24 -8.55 9.23
N PRO A 59 10.50 -7.53 9.74
CA PRO A 59 9.19 -7.22 9.20
C PRO A 59 9.28 -6.68 7.77
N GLY A 60 8.34 -7.09 6.93
CA GLY A 60 8.18 -6.52 5.59
C GLY A 60 7.52 -5.14 5.65
N SER A 61 7.36 -4.50 4.48
CA SER A 61 6.83 -3.14 4.40
C SER A 61 5.41 -3.01 4.96
N HIS A 62 4.55 -4.03 4.78
CA HIS A 62 3.22 -4.03 5.38
C HIS A 62 3.28 -4.06 6.91
N ALA A 63 4.17 -4.86 7.47
CA ALA A 63 4.32 -4.97 8.93
C ALA A 63 4.97 -3.73 9.54
N ARG A 64 5.72 -2.96 8.74
CA ARG A 64 6.30 -1.69 9.17
C ARG A 64 5.30 -0.53 9.09
N GLY A 65 4.10 -0.77 8.58
CA GLY A 65 3.05 0.25 8.46
C GLY A 65 3.29 1.26 7.36
N ILE A 66 4.04 0.90 6.32
CA ILE A 66 4.42 1.82 5.24
C ILE A 66 4.01 1.31 3.85
N ALA A 67 3.08 0.37 3.79
CA ALA A 67 2.65 -0.24 2.52
C ALA A 67 1.15 -0.45 2.48
N ALA A 68 0.61 -0.47 1.26
CA ALA A 68 -0.76 -0.86 0.99
C ALA A 68 -0.85 -1.51 -0.38
N ASP A 69 -1.79 -2.42 -0.52
CA ASP A 69 -2.17 -3.02 -1.79
C ASP A 69 -3.51 -2.41 -2.23
N ILE A 70 -3.54 -1.89 -3.44
CA ILE A 70 -4.68 -1.17 -4.01
C ILE A 70 -5.28 -2.02 -5.11
N SER A 71 -6.56 -2.38 -4.98
CA SER A 71 -7.26 -3.14 -6.01
C SER A 71 -7.35 -2.32 -7.29
N VAL A 72 -7.09 -2.95 -8.43
CA VAL A 72 -7.24 -2.31 -9.74
C VAL A 72 -8.03 -3.22 -10.68
N GLN A 73 -8.75 -2.59 -11.61
CA GLN A 73 -9.53 -3.28 -12.62
C GLN A 73 -8.98 -2.93 -14.00
N GLY A 74 -8.23 -3.87 -14.57
CA GLY A 74 -7.73 -3.71 -15.92
C GLY A 74 -6.48 -2.87 -16.06
N GLY A 75 -5.99 -2.83 -17.28
CA GLY A 75 -4.69 -2.21 -17.59
C GLY A 75 -4.67 -0.70 -17.44
N ALA A 76 -5.79 -0.03 -17.69
CA ALA A 76 -5.86 1.43 -17.60
C ALA A 76 -5.68 1.90 -16.16
N GLN A 77 -6.41 1.28 -15.21
CA GLN A 77 -6.24 1.61 -13.79
C GLN A 77 -4.85 1.23 -13.29
N ARG A 78 -4.37 0.06 -13.70
CA ARG A 78 -3.04 -0.43 -13.33
C ARG A 78 -1.96 0.57 -13.75
N MET A 79 -2.01 1.03 -15.00
CA MET A 79 -1.08 2.01 -15.54
C MET A 79 -1.13 3.33 -14.76
N LYS A 80 -2.35 3.81 -14.48
CA LYS A 80 -2.53 5.10 -13.82
C LYS A 80 -1.96 5.08 -12.40
N VAL A 81 -2.21 4.00 -11.65
CA VAL A 81 -1.69 3.89 -10.28
C VAL A 81 -0.17 3.84 -10.30
N VAL A 82 0.42 3.03 -11.19
CA VAL A 82 1.88 2.93 -11.31
C VAL A 82 2.49 4.29 -11.70
N GLN A 83 1.94 4.93 -12.71
CA GLN A 83 2.44 6.23 -13.19
C GLN A 83 2.42 7.27 -12.06
N MET A 84 1.30 7.42 -11.37
CA MET A 84 1.17 8.43 -10.33
C MET A 84 1.99 8.08 -9.09
N ALA A 85 2.12 6.79 -8.76
CA ALA A 85 2.97 6.36 -7.65
C ALA A 85 4.43 6.74 -7.91
N LEU A 86 4.92 6.52 -9.13
CA LEU A 86 6.28 6.90 -9.49
C LEU A 86 6.47 8.42 -9.44
N GLU A 87 5.53 9.18 -9.95
CA GLU A 87 5.59 10.64 -9.94
C GLU A 87 5.57 11.22 -8.53
N LEU A 88 4.83 10.61 -7.62
CA LEU A 88 4.74 11.06 -6.22
C LEU A 88 5.87 10.53 -5.35
N GLY A 89 6.78 9.74 -5.91
CA GLY A 89 7.98 9.29 -5.22
C GLY A 89 7.77 8.11 -4.27
N PHE A 90 6.77 7.26 -4.53
CA PHE A 90 6.71 5.97 -3.83
C PHE A 90 7.92 5.15 -4.23
N SER A 91 8.57 4.54 -3.24
CA SER A 91 9.86 3.88 -3.45
C SER A 91 9.75 2.38 -3.65
N GLY A 92 8.61 1.79 -3.37
CA GLY A 92 8.33 0.39 -3.69
C GLY A 92 7.04 0.30 -4.47
N VAL A 93 7.08 -0.34 -5.64
CA VAL A 93 5.89 -0.54 -6.48
C VAL A 93 5.88 -1.99 -6.95
N GLY A 94 4.83 -2.71 -6.59
CA GLY A 94 4.64 -4.10 -7.02
C GLY A 94 3.44 -4.20 -7.95
N VAL A 95 3.62 -4.82 -9.11
CA VAL A 95 2.57 -4.89 -10.13
C VAL A 95 2.01 -6.32 -10.19
N ALA A 96 0.76 -6.46 -9.80
CA ALA A 96 0.01 -7.71 -9.94
C ALA A 96 -1.14 -7.50 -10.91
N ASN A 97 -1.77 -8.59 -11.32
CA ASN A 97 -2.89 -8.49 -12.25
C ASN A 97 -4.06 -7.71 -11.65
N GLY A 98 -4.38 -7.95 -10.40
CA GLY A 98 -5.57 -7.38 -9.74
C GLY A 98 -5.28 -6.33 -8.68
N PHE A 99 -4.01 -6.02 -8.41
CA PHE A 99 -3.66 -4.99 -7.43
C PHE A 99 -2.29 -4.39 -7.72
N ILE A 100 -2.06 -3.21 -7.14
CA ILE A 100 -0.75 -2.56 -7.13
C ILE A 100 -0.34 -2.39 -5.68
N HIS A 101 0.83 -2.91 -5.33
CA HIS A 101 1.48 -2.64 -4.05
C HIS A 101 2.23 -1.32 -4.15
N VAL A 102 2.08 -0.46 -3.15
CA VAL A 102 2.88 0.77 -3.03
C VAL A 102 3.44 0.86 -1.63
N ASP A 103 4.67 1.35 -1.51
CA ASP A 103 5.28 1.58 -0.20
C ASP A 103 6.27 2.75 -0.25
N VAL A 104 6.70 3.17 0.94
CA VAL A 104 7.65 4.28 1.10
C VAL A 104 8.92 3.80 1.82
N ARG A 105 9.44 2.66 1.39
CA ARG A 105 10.69 2.12 1.96
C ARG A 105 11.83 3.13 1.84
N ASP A 106 12.77 3.05 2.76
CA ASP A 106 13.91 3.95 2.85
C ASP A 106 15.18 3.41 2.16
N THR A 107 14.98 2.48 1.23
CA THR A 107 16.06 1.88 0.44
C THR A 107 15.98 2.36 -1.00
N THR A 108 16.86 1.84 -1.86
CA THR A 108 16.80 2.10 -3.29
C THR A 108 15.41 1.81 -3.83
N PRO A 109 14.82 2.72 -4.61
CA PRO A 109 13.50 2.47 -5.20
C PRO A 109 13.51 1.23 -6.09
N VAL A 110 12.47 0.42 -5.98
CA VAL A 110 12.34 -0.83 -6.73
C VAL A 110 10.92 -0.98 -7.27
N LEU A 111 10.83 -1.63 -8.41
CA LEU A 111 9.56 -2.06 -8.98
C LEU A 111 9.69 -3.55 -9.32
N TRP A 112 8.66 -4.33 -8.97
CA TRP A 112 8.66 -5.77 -9.26
C TRP A 112 7.30 -6.18 -9.80
N CYS A 113 7.27 -7.38 -10.39
CA CYS A 113 6.04 -8.02 -10.86
C CYS A 113 5.80 -9.28 -10.04
N TYR A 114 4.55 -9.53 -9.76
CA TYR A 114 4.14 -10.77 -9.09
C TYR A 114 3.99 -11.91 -10.09
#